data_8baf1c115e1f29ccb0c9d8525e3659c6
#
_entry.id   8baf1c115e1f29ccb0c9d8525e3659c6
#
_cell.length_a   1.000
_cell.length_b   1.000
_cell.length_c   1.000
_cell.angle_alpha   90.00
_cell.angle_beta   90.00
_cell.angle_gamma   90.00
#
_symmetry.space_group_name_H-M   'P 1'
#
loop_
_entity.id
_entity.type
_entity.pdbx_description
1 polymer ?
#
loop_
_entity_poly.entity_id
_entity_poly.type
_entity_poly.pdbx_seq_one_letter_code
_entity_poly.pdbx_strand_id
1 'polypeptide(L)'
;MADRSFLRSGKVRDLYALDAERLLLVASDRISAFDVVLPTVVPDKGRVLTGLSRFWFGMTRTLVPDHLLGTAPGSLPDAWAGTATDLRGRIMICRRVAPLPAELIVRGYLSGSGWLDYQRTGAVSGVALPAGLRESDRLPEPVFTPSTKAETGHDQNIDFDTLVSLVGGAVAERARDIALGVYRLGAAHAEQQGILLADTKMELGIAPAAHGAEAAHGADAAHGADAAHGDDAAPAERLLLIDEVMTPDSSRFWSADDWQPGRAQASFDKQFVRDWLLRQDWDRTPPAPELPADVVAGTRARYIEAFERLTATSFETYLATDSLTNTAGDTHR
;
A
#
# COMPACT_ATOMS: atom_id res chain seq x y z
N MET A 1 15.16 5.99 -29.11
CA MET A 1 14.25 5.85 -27.96
C MET A 1 15.05 6.27 -26.75
N ALA A 2 14.62 7.31 -26.03
CA ALA A 2 15.27 7.70 -24.79
C ALA A 2 15.19 6.51 -23.83
N ASP A 3 16.30 6.20 -23.20
CA ASP A 3 16.45 5.10 -22.25
C ASP A 3 15.57 5.41 -21.03
N ARG A 4 14.36 4.83 -21.00
CA ARG A 4 13.54 4.81 -19.81
C ARG A 4 14.22 3.82 -18.88
N SER A 5 14.90 4.29 -17.83
CA SER A 5 15.66 3.44 -16.92
C SER A 5 14.72 2.49 -16.15
N PHE A 6 14.22 1.47 -16.85
CA PHE A 6 13.41 0.41 -16.28
C PHE A 6 14.22 -0.34 -15.23
N LEU A 7 13.68 -0.47 -14.03
CA LEU A 7 14.33 -1.16 -12.93
C LEU A 7 13.78 -2.58 -12.76
N ARG A 8 12.47 -2.70 -12.61
CA ARG A 8 11.82 -4.01 -12.41
C ARG A 8 10.32 -3.93 -12.66
N SER A 9 9.72 -5.08 -12.95
CA SER A 9 8.27 -5.29 -12.95
C SER A 9 7.89 -6.08 -11.70
N GLY A 10 6.96 -5.52 -10.92
CA GLY A 10 6.28 -6.27 -9.86
C GLY A 10 5.03 -6.96 -10.40
N LYS A 11 4.27 -7.62 -9.53
CA LYS A 11 3.02 -8.30 -9.91
C LYS A 11 1.99 -7.33 -10.53
N VAL A 12 1.94 -6.09 -10.07
CA VAL A 12 0.93 -5.10 -10.47
C VAL A 12 1.50 -3.71 -10.80
N ARG A 13 2.79 -3.46 -10.58
CA ARG A 13 3.47 -2.18 -10.85
C ARG A 13 4.78 -2.38 -11.56
N ASP A 14 5.11 -1.40 -12.40
CA ASP A 14 6.42 -1.29 -13.03
C ASP A 14 7.17 -0.11 -12.42
N LEU A 15 8.45 -0.31 -12.12
CA LEU A 15 9.32 0.67 -11.50
C LEU A 15 10.37 1.15 -12.50
N TYR A 16 10.54 2.47 -12.54
CA TYR A 16 11.55 3.14 -13.37
C TYR A 16 12.36 4.12 -12.52
N ALA A 17 13.65 4.25 -12.79
CA ALA A 17 14.43 5.35 -12.26
C ALA A 17 14.17 6.61 -13.09
N LEU A 18 13.80 7.71 -12.46
CA LEU A 18 13.77 9.02 -13.12
C LEU A 18 15.16 9.68 -13.03
N ASP A 19 15.80 9.55 -11.87
CA ASP A 19 17.17 9.99 -11.58
C ASP A 19 17.71 9.28 -10.34
N ALA A 20 18.77 9.82 -9.73
CA ALA A 20 19.38 9.24 -8.53
C ALA A 20 18.46 9.28 -7.30
N GLU A 21 17.56 10.25 -7.23
CA GLU A 21 16.73 10.53 -6.05
C GLU A 21 15.25 10.17 -6.24
N ARG A 22 14.80 9.99 -7.48
CA ARG A 22 13.39 9.78 -7.81
C ARG A 22 13.13 8.49 -8.55
N LEU A 23 11.99 7.90 -8.23
CA LEU A 23 11.41 6.74 -8.89
C LEU A 23 10.08 7.11 -9.53
N LEU A 24 9.73 6.41 -10.61
CA LEU A 24 8.38 6.40 -11.16
C LEU A 24 7.79 5.00 -10.93
N LEU A 25 6.67 4.95 -10.24
CA LEU A 25 5.84 3.77 -10.10
C LEU A 25 4.68 3.89 -11.08
N VAL A 26 4.52 2.89 -11.94
CA VAL A 26 3.42 2.81 -12.91
C VAL A 26 2.52 1.64 -12.54
N ALA A 27 1.33 1.92 -12.04
CA ALA A 27 0.35 0.90 -11.72
C ALA A 27 -0.27 0.35 -13.00
N SER A 28 -0.21 -0.96 -13.17
CA SER A 28 -0.80 -1.68 -14.30
C SER A 28 -2.20 -2.19 -13.95
N ASP A 29 -2.92 -2.63 -14.97
CA ASP A 29 -4.21 -3.29 -14.82
C ASP A 29 -4.07 -4.81 -14.62
N ARG A 30 -2.81 -5.31 -14.45
CA ARG A 30 -2.55 -6.71 -14.11
C ARG A 30 -3.18 -7.07 -12.78
N ILE A 31 -3.69 -8.28 -12.67
CA ILE A 31 -4.17 -8.85 -11.42
C ILE A 31 -3.44 -10.15 -11.13
N SER A 32 -3.14 -10.41 -9.88
CA SER A 32 -2.52 -11.66 -9.42
C SER A 32 -3.38 -12.33 -8.35
N ALA A 33 -3.43 -13.64 -8.39
CA ALA A 33 -4.04 -14.44 -7.34
C ALA A 33 -3.18 -15.69 -7.08
N PHE A 34 -3.07 -16.13 -5.83
CA PHE A 34 -2.21 -17.27 -5.44
C PHE A 34 -0.77 -17.11 -5.95
N ASP A 35 -0.24 -15.89 -5.88
CA ASP A 35 1.09 -15.48 -6.36
C ASP A 35 1.35 -15.57 -7.87
N VAL A 36 0.34 -15.95 -8.65
CA VAL A 36 0.41 -16.02 -10.12
C VAL A 36 -0.25 -14.77 -10.72
N VAL A 37 0.45 -14.11 -11.65
CA VAL A 37 -0.13 -13.02 -12.47
C VAL A 37 -1.01 -13.65 -13.53
N LEU A 38 -2.27 -13.20 -13.59
CA LEU A 38 -3.25 -13.69 -14.55
C LEU A 38 -3.02 -13.09 -15.93
N PRO A 39 -3.31 -13.82 -17.02
CA PRO A 39 -3.17 -13.30 -18.40
C PRO A 39 -4.17 -12.18 -18.69
N THR A 40 -5.34 -12.21 -18.04
CA THR A 40 -6.40 -11.22 -18.22
C THR A 40 -6.19 -10.02 -17.31
N VAL A 41 -6.29 -8.79 -17.83
CA VAL A 41 -6.22 -7.56 -17.07
C VAL A 41 -7.62 -7.10 -16.60
N VAL A 42 -7.66 -6.32 -15.51
CA VAL A 42 -8.87 -5.65 -15.01
C VAL A 42 -8.77 -4.17 -15.34
N PRO A 43 -9.53 -3.66 -16.30
CA PRO A 43 -9.46 -2.26 -16.72
C PRO A 43 -9.61 -1.29 -15.53
N ASP A 44 -8.87 -0.19 -15.56
CA ASP A 44 -8.83 0.87 -14.54
C ASP A 44 -8.28 0.48 -13.15
N LYS A 45 -7.96 -0.80 -12.94
CA LYS A 45 -7.41 -1.25 -11.66
C LYS A 45 -6.22 -0.41 -11.20
N GLY A 46 -5.26 -0.15 -12.10
CA GLY A 46 -4.10 0.67 -11.80
C GLY A 46 -4.46 2.10 -11.38
N ARG A 47 -5.49 2.69 -11.99
CA ARG A 47 -5.99 4.02 -11.64
C ARG A 47 -6.65 4.04 -10.26
N VAL A 48 -7.43 3.02 -9.93
CA VAL A 48 -8.02 2.87 -8.59
C VAL A 48 -6.95 2.76 -7.53
N LEU A 49 -5.94 1.90 -7.74
CA LEU A 49 -4.85 1.71 -6.77
C LEU A 49 -4.06 3.00 -6.53
N THR A 50 -3.73 3.74 -7.60
CA THR A 50 -3.02 5.01 -7.51
C THR A 50 -3.85 6.07 -6.80
N GLY A 51 -5.14 6.21 -7.15
CA GLY A 51 -6.03 7.18 -6.53
C GLY A 51 -6.23 6.91 -5.04
N LEU A 52 -6.43 5.65 -4.65
CA LEU A 52 -6.52 5.28 -3.23
C LEU A 52 -5.21 5.51 -2.47
N SER A 53 -4.05 5.13 -3.05
CA SER A 53 -2.76 5.40 -2.40
C SER A 53 -2.55 6.90 -2.17
N ARG A 54 -2.84 7.73 -3.18
CA ARG A 54 -2.78 9.19 -3.06
C ARG A 54 -3.69 9.73 -1.96
N PHE A 55 -4.93 9.25 -1.90
CA PHE A 55 -5.89 9.62 -0.86
C PHE A 55 -5.35 9.29 0.54
N TRP A 56 -4.88 8.07 0.76
CA TRP A 56 -4.38 7.64 2.05
C TRP A 56 -3.07 8.31 2.44
N PHE A 57 -2.14 8.53 1.51
CA PHE A 57 -0.95 9.34 1.79
C PHE A 57 -1.33 10.73 2.30
N GLY A 58 -2.33 11.38 1.67
CA GLY A 58 -2.83 12.68 2.15
C GLY A 58 -3.34 12.61 3.59
N MET A 59 -4.11 11.58 3.95
CA MET A 59 -4.66 11.42 5.29
C MET A 59 -3.62 11.05 6.35
N THR A 60 -2.61 10.27 5.99
CA THR A 60 -1.60 9.74 6.95
C THR A 60 -0.45 10.69 7.24
N ARG A 61 -0.32 11.81 6.54
CA ARG A 61 0.80 12.77 6.66
C ARG A 61 1.02 13.31 8.07
N THR A 62 -0.03 13.38 8.89
CA THR A 62 0.08 13.82 10.28
C THR A 62 0.72 12.76 11.20
N LEU A 63 0.79 11.51 10.77
CA LEU A 63 1.35 10.39 11.51
C LEU A 63 2.77 10.04 11.06
N VAL A 64 2.98 10.08 9.74
CA VAL A 64 4.23 9.69 9.10
C VAL A 64 4.36 10.39 7.76
N PRO A 65 5.53 10.91 7.40
CA PRO A 65 5.78 11.41 6.05
C PRO A 65 5.75 10.25 5.04
N ASP A 66 5.45 10.57 3.79
CA ASP A 66 5.40 9.62 2.69
C ASP A 66 6.45 9.93 1.61
N HIS A 67 6.64 8.98 0.69
CA HIS A 67 7.58 9.12 -0.41
C HIS A 67 6.99 9.82 -1.65
N LEU A 68 5.68 10.11 -1.68
CA LEU A 68 5.00 10.65 -2.85
C LEU A 68 5.40 12.11 -3.10
N LEU A 69 5.90 12.40 -4.30
CA LEU A 69 6.26 13.74 -4.76
C LEU A 69 5.22 14.32 -5.72
N GLY A 70 4.50 13.45 -6.46
CA GLY A 70 3.48 13.87 -7.39
C GLY A 70 2.89 12.73 -8.21
N THR A 71 1.79 13.01 -8.91
CA THR A 71 1.07 12.05 -9.75
C THR A 71 0.80 12.58 -11.18
N ALA A 72 1.18 13.82 -11.46
CA ALA A 72 0.90 14.46 -12.74
C ALA A 72 1.87 13.99 -13.83
N PRO A 73 1.38 13.43 -14.97
CA PRO A 73 2.24 13.04 -16.09
C PRO A 73 3.05 14.21 -16.68
N GLY A 74 2.55 15.45 -16.57
CA GLY A 74 3.24 16.64 -17.03
C GLY A 74 4.53 16.99 -16.25
N SER A 75 4.73 16.38 -15.09
CA SER A 75 5.97 16.52 -14.29
C SER A 75 7.04 15.48 -14.66
N LEU A 76 6.76 14.63 -15.64
CA LEU A 76 7.74 13.64 -16.11
C LEU A 76 8.73 14.27 -17.09
N PRO A 77 9.97 13.76 -17.17
CA PRO A 77 10.95 14.18 -18.17
C PRO A 77 10.44 13.98 -19.60
N ASP A 78 11.00 14.72 -20.57
CA ASP A 78 10.61 14.68 -22.00
C ASP A 78 10.65 13.26 -22.61
N ALA A 79 11.47 12.38 -22.08
CA ALA A 79 11.50 10.96 -22.49
C ALA A 79 10.14 10.26 -22.36
N TRP A 80 9.24 10.81 -21.56
CA TRP A 80 7.87 10.31 -21.33
C TRP A 80 6.82 11.08 -22.13
N ALA A 81 7.21 12.09 -22.91
CA ALA A 81 6.29 12.82 -23.80
C ALA A 81 5.58 11.82 -24.75
N GLY A 82 4.31 12.07 -25.00
CA GLY A 82 3.46 11.19 -25.83
C GLY A 82 2.83 10.01 -25.08
N THR A 83 3.18 9.72 -23.85
CA THR A 83 2.55 8.67 -23.03
C THR A 83 1.65 9.23 -21.92
N ALA A 84 1.52 10.56 -21.83
CA ALA A 84 0.82 11.24 -20.73
C ALA A 84 -0.64 10.77 -20.55
N THR A 85 -1.37 10.53 -21.66
CA THR A 85 -2.76 10.06 -21.61
C THR A 85 -2.85 8.64 -21.02
N ASP A 86 -1.96 7.74 -21.42
CA ASP A 86 -1.96 6.36 -20.94
C ASP A 86 -1.54 6.28 -19.47
N LEU A 87 -0.68 7.22 -19.03
CA LEU A 87 -0.15 7.26 -17.67
C LEU A 87 -1.05 8.02 -16.69
N ARG A 88 -2.04 8.76 -17.17
CA ARG A 88 -2.92 9.55 -16.33
C ARG A 88 -3.64 8.70 -15.27
N GLY A 89 -3.54 9.13 -14.02
CA GLY A 89 -4.19 8.49 -12.88
C GLY A 89 -3.57 7.15 -12.46
N ARG A 90 -2.44 6.72 -13.05
CA ARG A 90 -1.79 5.45 -12.72
C ARG A 90 -0.31 5.56 -12.36
N ILE A 91 0.21 6.77 -12.18
CA ILE A 91 1.60 6.99 -11.81
C ILE A 91 1.75 7.63 -10.44
N MET A 92 2.86 7.32 -9.81
CA MET A 92 3.39 8.03 -8.65
C MET A 92 4.86 8.33 -8.89
N ILE A 93 5.22 9.61 -8.84
CA ILE A 93 6.60 10.08 -8.78
C ILE A 93 6.97 10.08 -7.31
N CYS A 94 7.98 9.33 -6.93
CA CYS A 94 8.30 9.06 -5.55
C CYS A 94 9.76 9.34 -5.25
N ARG A 95 10.04 9.76 -4.03
CA ARG A 95 11.41 9.80 -3.50
C ARG A 95 11.98 8.38 -3.44
N ARG A 96 13.23 8.24 -3.87
CA ARG A 96 13.96 6.98 -3.75
C ARG A 96 14.46 6.81 -2.32
N VAL A 97 14.04 5.74 -1.67
CA VAL A 97 14.43 5.40 -0.29
C VAL A 97 14.80 3.92 -0.20
N ALA A 98 15.51 3.53 0.85
CA ALA A 98 15.82 2.13 1.11
C ALA A 98 14.64 1.45 1.82
N PRO A 99 13.92 0.51 1.20
CA PRO A 99 12.82 -0.20 1.85
C PRO A 99 13.32 -1.01 3.05
N LEU A 100 12.51 -1.10 4.11
CA LEU A 100 12.76 -2.09 5.16
C LEU A 100 12.65 -3.51 4.60
N PRO A 101 13.43 -4.46 5.09
CA PRO A 101 13.41 -5.86 4.63
C PRO A 101 12.24 -6.66 5.24
N ALA A 102 11.14 -6.00 5.53
CA ALA A 102 9.94 -6.59 6.11
C ALA A 102 8.69 -5.86 5.61
N GLU A 103 7.58 -6.59 5.54
CA GLU A 103 6.25 -6.04 5.34
C GLU A 103 5.57 -5.86 6.69
N LEU A 104 4.88 -4.75 6.87
CA LEU A 104 4.24 -4.38 8.12
C LEU A 104 2.74 -4.62 8.00
N ILE A 105 2.25 -5.67 8.64
CA ILE A 105 0.85 -6.06 8.57
C ILE A 105 0.19 -5.72 9.91
N VAL A 106 -0.97 -5.07 9.85
CA VAL A 106 -1.82 -4.85 11.02
C VAL A 106 -3.18 -5.50 10.76
N ARG A 107 -3.66 -6.24 11.76
CA ARG A 107 -4.93 -6.95 11.71
C ARG A 107 -5.86 -6.45 12.80
N GLY A 108 -7.05 -6.01 12.42
CA GLY A 108 -8.14 -5.70 13.35
C GLY A 108 -9.20 -6.81 13.40
N TYR A 109 -9.09 -7.77 12.48
CA TYR A 109 -9.98 -8.93 12.40
C TYR A 109 -9.15 -10.19 12.11
N LEU A 110 -9.65 -11.32 12.58
CA LEU A 110 -8.98 -12.62 12.47
C LEU A 110 -9.31 -13.30 11.15
N SER A 111 -8.47 -13.10 10.13
CA SER A 111 -8.71 -13.63 8.78
C SER A 111 -7.43 -14.09 8.08
N GLY A 112 -7.58 -14.83 6.98
CA GLY A 112 -6.48 -15.26 6.11
C GLY A 112 -5.40 -16.04 6.88
N SER A 113 -4.11 -15.72 6.66
CA SER A 113 -3.00 -16.38 7.35
C SER A 113 -3.06 -16.23 8.87
N GLY A 114 -3.57 -15.08 9.37
CA GLY A 114 -3.76 -14.88 10.80
C GLY A 114 -4.76 -15.85 11.42
N TRP A 115 -5.85 -16.17 10.72
CA TRP A 115 -6.81 -17.19 11.15
C TRP A 115 -6.17 -18.58 11.20
N LEU A 116 -5.40 -18.95 10.19
CA LEU A 116 -4.70 -20.24 10.14
C LEU A 116 -3.66 -20.37 11.27
N ASP A 117 -2.91 -19.31 11.56
CA ASP A 117 -1.97 -19.28 12.67
C ASP A 117 -2.68 -19.43 14.01
N TYR A 118 -3.76 -18.70 14.23
CA TYR A 118 -4.54 -18.77 15.46
C TYR A 118 -5.14 -20.16 15.68
N GLN A 119 -5.70 -20.78 14.64
CA GLN A 119 -6.22 -22.15 14.75
C GLN A 119 -5.15 -23.15 15.19
N ARG A 120 -3.90 -22.94 14.78
CA ARG A 120 -2.79 -23.84 15.07
C ARG A 120 -2.16 -23.58 16.43
N THR A 121 -2.10 -22.32 16.88
CA THR A 121 -1.24 -21.93 18.01
C THR A 121 -1.96 -21.12 19.09
N GLY A 122 -3.16 -20.61 18.83
CA GLY A 122 -3.83 -19.63 19.71
C GLY A 122 -3.20 -18.23 19.64
N ALA A 123 -2.28 -18.00 18.68
CA ALA A 123 -1.52 -16.76 18.53
C ALA A 123 -1.38 -16.37 17.06
N VAL A 124 -1.02 -15.12 16.79
CA VAL A 124 -0.64 -14.64 15.46
C VAL A 124 0.69 -13.88 15.59
N SER A 125 1.71 -14.25 14.81
CA SER A 125 3.06 -13.64 14.88
C SER A 125 3.60 -13.56 16.32
N GLY A 126 3.41 -14.61 17.13
CA GLY A 126 3.83 -14.66 18.53
C GLY A 126 2.91 -13.93 19.52
N VAL A 127 1.92 -13.16 19.06
CA VAL A 127 0.95 -12.48 19.93
C VAL A 127 -0.19 -13.41 20.29
N ALA A 128 -0.28 -13.80 21.57
CA ALA A 128 -1.37 -14.63 22.07
C ALA A 128 -2.71 -13.88 21.97
N LEU A 129 -3.74 -14.56 21.48
CA LEU A 129 -5.09 -14.01 21.35
C LEU A 129 -6.07 -14.72 22.31
N PRO A 130 -7.19 -14.08 22.68
CA PRO A 130 -8.23 -14.72 23.48
C PRO A 130 -8.69 -16.04 22.88
N ALA A 131 -9.00 -17.03 23.73
CA ALA A 131 -9.54 -18.30 23.28
C ALA A 131 -10.99 -18.14 22.78
N GLY A 132 -11.39 -18.95 21.81
CA GLY A 132 -12.75 -19.00 21.30
C GLY A 132 -13.07 -18.00 20.20
N LEU A 133 -12.08 -17.27 19.66
CA LEU A 133 -12.27 -16.46 18.48
C LEU A 133 -12.58 -17.32 17.25
N ARG A 134 -13.45 -16.81 16.40
CA ARG A 134 -13.86 -17.43 15.15
C ARG A 134 -13.24 -16.68 13.95
N GLU A 135 -13.33 -17.29 12.81
CA GLU A 135 -12.95 -16.61 11.57
C GLU A 135 -13.73 -15.30 11.38
N SER A 136 -13.01 -14.23 11.02
CA SER A 136 -13.55 -12.89 10.84
C SER A 136 -14.08 -12.21 12.10
N ASP A 137 -13.85 -12.74 13.30
CA ASP A 137 -14.12 -12.01 14.54
C ASP A 137 -13.24 -10.74 14.59
N ARG A 138 -13.82 -9.65 15.10
CA ARG A 138 -13.07 -8.43 15.43
C ARG A 138 -12.14 -8.73 16.60
N LEU A 139 -10.89 -8.34 16.49
CA LEU A 139 -9.92 -8.45 17.58
C LEU A 139 -10.18 -7.37 18.64
N PRO A 140 -9.93 -7.65 19.93
CA PRO A 140 -10.08 -6.64 21.00
C PRO A 140 -9.28 -5.37 20.73
N GLU A 141 -8.05 -5.55 20.21
CA GLU A 141 -7.16 -4.49 19.76
C GLU A 141 -6.51 -4.90 18.44
N PRO A 142 -6.17 -3.96 17.55
CA PRO A 142 -5.41 -4.27 16.36
C PRO A 142 -4.05 -4.87 16.70
N VAL A 143 -3.67 -5.94 16.03
CA VAL A 143 -2.42 -6.67 16.27
C VAL A 143 -1.44 -6.41 15.12
N PHE A 144 -0.21 -6.04 15.49
CA PHE A 144 0.90 -5.90 14.56
C PHE A 144 1.54 -7.27 14.29
N THR A 145 1.54 -7.69 13.03
CA THR A 145 1.95 -9.02 12.61
C THR A 145 2.87 -8.93 11.38
N PRO A 146 4.14 -8.53 11.56
CA PRO A 146 5.05 -8.36 10.42
C PRO A 146 5.31 -9.66 9.69
N SER A 147 5.76 -9.55 8.44
CA SER A 147 6.23 -10.69 7.64
C SER A 147 7.58 -10.38 6.98
N THR A 148 8.29 -11.42 6.60
CA THR A 148 9.46 -11.26 5.74
C THR A 148 9.03 -10.71 4.38
N LYS A 149 9.95 -10.05 3.70
CA LYS A 149 9.83 -9.69 2.29
C LYS A 149 10.66 -10.67 1.49
N ALA A 150 10.04 -11.79 1.12
CA ALA A 150 10.74 -12.85 0.41
C ALA A 150 11.06 -12.43 -1.03
N GLU A 151 12.31 -12.58 -1.44
CA GLU A 151 12.70 -12.41 -2.85
C GLU A 151 12.20 -13.58 -3.72
N THR A 152 12.07 -14.76 -3.11
CA THR A 152 11.54 -15.99 -3.74
C THR A 152 10.67 -16.75 -2.74
N GLY A 153 9.54 -17.31 -3.20
CA GLY A 153 8.60 -18.05 -2.36
C GLY A 153 7.48 -17.16 -1.78
N HIS A 154 6.99 -17.52 -0.60
CA HIS A 154 5.93 -16.81 0.09
C HIS A 154 6.46 -16.04 1.30
N ASP A 155 5.91 -14.86 1.55
CA ASP A 155 6.17 -14.09 2.74
C ASP A 155 5.74 -14.91 3.98
N GLN A 156 6.59 -14.92 5.00
CA GLN A 156 6.34 -15.67 6.24
C GLN A 156 6.07 -14.70 7.38
N ASN A 157 5.01 -14.94 8.14
CA ASN A 157 4.78 -14.20 9.37
C ASN A 157 5.97 -14.36 10.31
N ILE A 158 6.46 -13.25 10.86
CA ILE A 158 7.54 -13.22 11.85
C ILE A 158 7.02 -12.56 13.13
N ASP A 159 7.69 -12.83 14.25
CA ASP A 159 7.43 -12.13 15.49
C ASP A 159 8.18 -10.79 15.55
N PHE A 160 7.89 -10.00 16.58
CA PHE A 160 8.49 -8.69 16.75
C PHE A 160 10.00 -8.76 17.02
N ASP A 161 10.47 -9.77 17.75
CA ASP A 161 11.91 -9.93 18.06
C ASP A 161 12.70 -10.24 16.78
N THR A 162 12.14 -11.00 15.88
CA THR A 162 12.71 -11.23 14.54
C THR A 162 12.80 -9.93 13.75
N LEU A 163 11.74 -9.09 13.77
CA LEU A 163 11.78 -7.76 13.14
C LEU A 163 12.88 -6.89 13.77
N VAL A 164 12.99 -6.87 15.10
CA VAL A 164 14.07 -6.15 15.82
C VAL A 164 15.44 -6.61 15.34
N SER A 165 15.62 -7.91 15.14
CA SER A 165 16.88 -8.47 14.65
C SER A 165 17.21 -8.02 13.22
N LEU A 166 16.19 -7.77 12.38
CA LEU A 166 16.34 -7.35 10.99
C LEU A 166 16.65 -5.84 10.83
N VAL A 167 16.01 -4.99 11.64
CA VAL A 167 16.02 -3.53 11.41
C VAL A 167 16.54 -2.72 12.60
N GLY A 168 16.79 -3.36 13.74
CA GLY A 168 17.17 -2.71 15.00
C GLY A 168 15.96 -2.26 15.83
N GLY A 169 16.13 -2.21 17.16
CA GLY A 169 15.04 -1.98 18.12
C GLY A 169 14.27 -0.67 17.88
N ALA A 170 14.99 0.45 17.78
CA ALA A 170 14.37 1.76 17.58
C ALA A 170 13.56 1.86 16.28
N VAL A 171 14.09 1.29 15.19
CA VAL A 171 13.37 1.26 13.89
C VAL A 171 12.15 0.34 13.98
N ALA A 172 12.27 -0.84 14.60
CA ALA A 172 11.17 -1.79 14.74
C ALA A 172 10.02 -1.21 15.59
N GLU A 173 10.33 -0.57 16.72
CA GLU A 173 9.33 0.09 17.58
C GLU A 173 8.63 1.23 16.84
N ARG A 174 9.37 2.11 16.19
CA ARG A 174 8.81 3.20 15.42
C ARG A 174 7.95 2.71 14.26
N ALA A 175 8.40 1.66 13.54
CA ALA A 175 7.65 1.04 12.46
C ALA A 175 6.33 0.43 12.93
N ARG A 176 6.32 -0.25 14.08
CA ARG A 176 5.11 -0.78 14.71
C ARG A 176 4.14 0.34 15.07
N ASP A 177 4.62 1.41 15.70
CA ASP A 177 3.77 2.52 16.12
C ASP A 177 3.14 3.24 14.92
N ILE A 178 3.93 3.46 13.85
CA ILE A 178 3.45 4.00 12.58
C ILE A 178 2.37 3.07 12.00
N ALA A 179 2.65 1.78 11.89
CA ALA A 179 1.73 0.82 11.26
C ALA A 179 0.40 0.75 12.02
N LEU A 180 0.43 0.69 13.35
CA LEU A 180 -0.78 0.71 14.19
C LEU A 180 -1.53 2.04 14.07
N GLY A 181 -0.83 3.18 14.04
CA GLY A 181 -1.42 4.51 13.86
C GLY A 181 -2.12 4.64 12.51
N VAL A 182 -1.45 4.26 11.42
CA VAL A 182 -2.00 4.26 10.05
C VAL A 182 -3.22 3.34 9.96
N TYR A 183 -3.13 2.13 10.52
CA TYR A 183 -4.27 1.21 10.55
C TYR A 183 -5.48 1.80 11.28
N ARG A 184 -5.29 2.35 12.50
CA ARG A 184 -6.39 2.92 13.29
C ARG A 184 -7.07 4.09 12.59
N LEU A 185 -6.28 4.97 11.97
CA LEU A 185 -6.81 6.09 11.18
C LEU A 185 -7.63 5.57 10.00
N GLY A 186 -7.07 4.63 9.23
CA GLY A 186 -7.75 4.06 8.06
C GLY A 186 -8.99 3.28 8.41
N ALA A 187 -8.95 2.46 9.47
CA ALA A 187 -10.10 1.68 9.96
C ALA A 187 -11.25 2.59 10.43
N ALA A 188 -10.93 3.65 11.19
CA ALA A 188 -11.94 4.61 11.64
C ALA A 188 -12.61 5.35 10.48
N HIS A 189 -11.84 5.76 9.47
CA HIS A 189 -12.39 6.39 8.27
C HIS A 189 -13.24 5.41 7.46
N ALA A 190 -12.74 4.20 7.19
CA ALA A 190 -13.45 3.18 6.42
C ALA A 190 -14.77 2.79 7.08
N GLU A 191 -14.80 2.66 8.42
CA GLU A 191 -16.02 2.32 9.18
C GLU A 191 -17.10 3.40 9.02
N GLN A 192 -16.74 4.68 8.96
CA GLN A 192 -17.67 5.78 8.67
C GLN A 192 -18.26 5.69 7.25
N GLN A 193 -17.57 5.03 6.34
CA GLN A 193 -18.01 4.78 4.96
C GLN A 193 -18.71 3.40 4.81
N GLY A 194 -19.04 2.72 5.90
CA GLY A 194 -19.67 1.40 5.90
C GLY A 194 -18.74 0.29 5.38
N ILE A 195 -17.43 0.49 5.52
CA ILE A 195 -16.40 -0.48 5.12
C ILE A 195 -15.57 -0.87 6.34
N LEU A 196 -15.35 -2.16 6.53
CA LEU A 196 -14.46 -2.68 7.57
C LEU A 196 -13.09 -2.97 6.95
N LEU A 197 -12.04 -2.35 7.51
CA LEU A 197 -10.65 -2.67 7.17
C LEU A 197 -10.22 -3.85 8.05
N ALA A 198 -10.21 -5.04 7.48
CA ALA A 198 -9.88 -6.25 8.25
C ALA A 198 -8.40 -6.38 8.57
N ASP A 199 -7.58 -6.19 7.58
CA ASP A 199 -6.13 -6.07 7.71
C ASP A 199 -5.56 -5.20 6.59
N THR A 200 -4.37 -4.70 6.81
CA THR A 200 -3.61 -3.97 5.79
C THR A 200 -2.13 -4.32 5.90
N LYS A 201 -1.50 -4.40 4.75
CA LYS A 201 -0.06 -4.52 4.57
C LYS A 201 0.48 -3.19 4.08
N MET A 202 1.56 -2.72 4.69
CA MET A 202 2.24 -1.49 4.29
C MET A 202 3.75 -1.69 4.31
N GLU A 203 4.44 -0.81 3.62
CA GLU A 203 5.89 -0.78 3.57
C GLU A 203 6.41 0.56 4.08
N LEU A 204 7.52 0.50 4.81
CA LEU A 204 8.30 1.67 5.19
C LEU A 204 9.67 1.62 4.55
N GLY A 205 10.24 2.79 4.32
CA GLY A 205 11.62 2.93 3.85
C GLY A 205 12.35 4.01 4.63
N ILE A 206 13.66 3.90 4.69
CA ILE A 206 14.54 4.88 5.35
C ILE A 206 15.02 5.88 4.30
N ALA A 207 14.68 7.15 4.46
CA ALA A 207 15.24 8.21 3.64
C ALA A 207 16.76 8.30 3.83
N PRO A 208 17.53 8.62 2.77
CA PRO A 208 18.97 8.89 2.93
C PRO A 208 19.17 10.03 3.94
N ALA A 209 20.31 10.02 4.64
CA ALA A 209 20.73 11.20 5.40
C ALA A 209 20.83 12.38 4.43
N ALA A 210 20.37 13.57 4.88
CA ALA A 210 20.56 14.77 4.08
C ALA A 210 22.09 14.96 3.90
N HIS A 211 22.55 14.88 2.67
CA HIS A 211 23.92 15.29 2.38
C HIS A 211 23.90 16.80 2.41
N GLY A 212 24.79 17.40 3.23
CA GLY A 212 24.91 18.85 3.35
C GLY A 212 24.91 19.48 1.95
N ALA A 213 23.95 20.38 1.71
CA ALA A 213 23.98 21.21 0.53
C ALA A 213 25.32 21.93 0.53
N GLU A 214 26.15 21.70 -0.50
CA GLU A 214 27.34 22.51 -0.73
C GLU A 214 26.93 23.98 -0.60
N ALA A 215 27.54 24.65 0.36
CA ALA A 215 27.30 26.05 0.62
C ALA A 215 27.62 26.86 -0.66
N ALA A 216 26.60 27.23 -1.39
CA ALA A 216 26.71 28.29 -2.38
C ALA A 216 27.11 29.56 -1.62
N HIS A 217 28.35 30.01 -1.81
CA HIS A 217 28.87 31.27 -1.31
C HIS A 217 28.01 32.45 -1.80
N GLY A 218 27.40 33.14 -0.85
CA GLY A 218 26.72 34.41 -1.09
C GLY A 218 26.35 35.02 0.27
N ALA A 219 27.20 35.94 0.72
CA ALA A 219 27.03 36.67 1.97
C ALA A 219 25.74 37.50 1.97
N ASP A 220 24.94 37.45 3.05
CA ASP A 220 24.75 38.59 3.96
C ASP A 220 23.88 38.17 5.16
N ALA A 221 24.29 38.67 6.30
CA ALA A 221 23.80 38.35 7.62
C ALA A 221 22.45 38.98 7.95
N ALA A 222 21.60 38.34 8.73
CA ALA A 222 21.16 38.78 10.05
C ALA A 222 19.99 37.94 10.62
N HIS A 223 20.19 37.41 11.83
CA HIS A 223 19.27 37.16 12.93
C HIS A 223 18.08 36.19 12.72
N GLY A 224 18.15 35.08 13.45
CA GLY A 224 17.01 34.24 13.83
C GLY A 224 17.47 32.82 14.21
N ALA A 225 17.73 32.59 15.51
CA ALA A 225 17.94 31.24 16.04
C ALA A 225 16.67 30.42 15.85
N ASP A 226 16.84 29.23 15.36
CA ASP A 226 16.21 27.95 15.60
C ASP A 226 15.96 27.20 14.30
N ALA A 227 16.80 26.21 14.05
CA ALA A 227 16.49 24.92 13.42
C ALA A 227 17.76 24.19 12.97
N ALA A 228 18.61 23.84 13.94
CA ALA A 228 19.62 22.80 13.72
C ALA A 228 18.95 21.44 13.88
N HIS A 229 18.23 20.98 12.86
CA HIS A 229 17.78 19.59 12.70
C HIS A 229 18.21 19.15 11.29
N GLY A 230 19.51 19.15 11.05
CA GLY A 230 20.02 18.74 9.77
C GLY A 230 20.55 17.31 9.84
N ASP A 231 21.77 17.00 9.88
CA ASP A 231 22.42 15.82 9.34
C ASP A 231 22.49 14.55 10.22
N ASP A 232 22.01 14.54 11.47
CA ASP A 232 22.19 13.44 12.42
C ASP A 232 20.89 12.72 12.83
N ALA A 233 19.79 12.91 12.13
CA ALA A 233 18.54 12.22 12.47
C ALA A 233 18.73 10.70 12.39
N ALA A 234 18.35 10.01 13.49
CA ALA A 234 18.44 8.56 13.57
C ALA A 234 17.59 7.88 12.46
N PRO A 235 17.95 6.66 12.00
CA PRO A 235 17.17 5.96 10.98
C PRO A 235 15.67 5.86 11.29
N ALA A 236 15.30 5.70 12.55
CA ALA A 236 13.90 5.65 12.99
C ALA A 236 13.14 6.96 12.74
N GLU A 237 13.80 8.10 12.75
CA GLU A 237 13.22 9.42 12.49
C GLU A 237 13.06 9.71 11.00
N ARG A 238 13.77 8.95 10.14
CA ARG A 238 13.75 9.08 8.67
C ARG A 238 12.86 8.06 7.98
N LEU A 239 11.97 7.39 8.73
CA LEU A 239 11.02 6.44 8.15
C LEU A 239 9.96 7.17 7.33
N LEU A 240 9.76 6.72 6.11
CA LEU A 240 8.70 7.16 5.18
C LEU A 240 7.77 5.99 4.88
N LEU A 241 6.48 6.30 4.75
CA LEU A 241 5.50 5.37 4.21
C LEU A 241 5.68 5.30 2.69
N ILE A 242 5.80 4.10 2.15
CA ILE A 242 6.16 3.88 0.74
C ILE A 242 5.24 2.88 0.06
N ASP A 243 5.42 2.70 -1.24
CA ASP A 243 4.69 1.81 -2.16
C ASP A 243 3.21 2.19 -2.24
N GLU A 244 2.31 1.39 -1.75
CA GLU A 244 0.87 1.65 -1.71
C GLU A 244 0.34 1.58 -0.27
N VAL A 245 -0.77 2.26 -0.03
CA VAL A 245 -1.39 2.31 1.29
C VAL A 245 -2.86 2.02 1.19
N MET A 246 -3.32 1.02 1.96
CA MET A 246 -4.73 0.67 2.14
C MET A 246 -5.52 0.62 0.83
N THR A 247 -4.95 -0.07 -0.17
CA THR A 247 -5.64 -0.37 -1.43
C THR A 247 -6.25 -1.77 -1.37
N PRO A 248 -7.18 -2.12 -2.27
CA PRO A 248 -7.69 -3.48 -2.37
C PRO A 248 -6.62 -4.54 -2.69
N ASP A 249 -5.42 -4.15 -3.10
CA ASP A 249 -4.31 -5.08 -3.33
C ASP A 249 -3.48 -5.34 -2.07
N SER A 250 -3.39 -4.37 -1.17
CA SER A 250 -2.64 -4.46 0.08
C SER A 250 -3.53 -4.68 1.32
N SER A 251 -4.87 -4.64 1.18
CA SER A 251 -5.79 -4.65 2.31
C SER A 251 -7.04 -5.49 2.01
N ARG A 252 -7.65 -6.05 3.07
CA ARG A 252 -8.97 -6.64 3.00
C ARG A 252 -10.00 -5.63 3.48
N PHE A 253 -10.88 -5.25 2.57
CA PHE A 253 -12.03 -4.41 2.87
C PHE A 253 -13.31 -5.23 2.78
N TRP A 254 -14.14 -5.19 3.81
CA TRP A 254 -15.42 -5.87 3.86
C TRP A 254 -16.56 -4.87 3.94
N SER A 255 -17.74 -5.24 3.42
CA SER A 255 -18.97 -4.50 3.70
C SER A 255 -19.33 -4.65 5.17
N ALA A 256 -19.58 -3.52 5.85
CA ALA A 256 -20.02 -3.55 7.25
C ALA A 256 -21.41 -4.22 7.40
N ASP A 257 -22.28 -4.02 6.40
CA ASP A 257 -23.64 -4.57 6.40
C ASP A 257 -23.67 -6.08 6.21
N ASP A 258 -22.69 -6.63 5.47
CA ASP A 258 -22.63 -8.07 5.14
C ASP A 258 -21.73 -8.86 6.11
N TRP A 259 -21.01 -8.17 7.00
CA TRP A 259 -20.07 -8.81 7.90
C TRP A 259 -20.74 -9.75 8.89
N GLN A 260 -20.29 -10.98 8.91
CA GLN A 260 -20.78 -12.03 9.81
C GLN A 260 -19.61 -12.84 10.37
N PRO A 261 -19.31 -12.73 11.66
CA PRO A 261 -18.28 -13.53 12.30
C PRO A 261 -18.55 -15.04 12.20
N GLY A 262 -17.49 -15.84 12.15
CA GLY A 262 -17.56 -17.31 12.06
C GLY A 262 -17.49 -17.86 10.64
N ARG A 263 -17.28 -17.02 9.65
CA ARG A 263 -17.10 -17.42 8.25
C ARG A 263 -16.17 -16.46 7.51
N ALA A 264 -15.61 -16.90 6.39
CA ALA A 264 -14.92 -16.03 5.46
C ALA A 264 -15.87 -14.94 4.91
N GLN A 265 -15.35 -13.72 4.71
CA GLN A 265 -16.11 -12.57 4.22
C GLN A 265 -15.86 -12.33 2.74
N ALA A 266 -16.89 -11.88 2.03
CA ALA A 266 -16.72 -11.26 0.72
C ALA A 266 -15.94 -9.94 0.88
N SER A 267 -14.90 -9.77 0.07
CA SER A 267 -14.03 -8.60 0.15
C SER A 267 -14.10 -7.79 -1.15
N PHE A 268 -13.83 -6.49 -1.06
CA PHE A 268 -13.69 -5.59 -2.22
C PHE A 268 -12.38 -5.80 -3.00
N ASP A 269 -11.56 -6.75 -2.56
CA ASP A 269 -10.29 -7.11 -3.18
C ASP A 269 -10.42 -8.23 -4.21
N LYS A 270 -9.35 -9.00 -4.38
CA LYS A 270 -9.21 -10.14 -5.27
C LYS A 270 -10.06 -11.37 -4.89
N GLN A 271 -10.87 -11.30 -3.84
CA GLN A 271 -11.61 -12.48 -3.38
C GLN A 271 -12.58 -12.99 -4.44
N PHE A 272 -13.24 -12.09 -5.19
CA PHE A 272 -14.12 -12.47 -6.28
C PHE A 272 -13.39 -13.27 -7.39
N VAL A 273 -12.17 -12.87 -7.72
CA VAL A 273 -11.31 -13.59 -8.65
C VAL A 273 -10.85 -14.91 -8.04
N ARG A 274 -10.43 -14.91 -6.76
CA ARG A 274 -10.01 -16.13 -6.07
C ARG A 274 -11.13 -17.17 -5.98
N ASP A 275 -12.35 -16.74 -5.68
CA ASP A 275 -13.53 -17.63 -5.60
C ASP A 275 -13.87 -18.25 -6.95
N TRP A 276 -13.68 -17.50 -8.03
CA TRP A 276 -13.84 -18.03 -9.37
C TRP A 276 -12.73 -19.05 -9.70
N LEU A 277 -11.47 -18.71 -9.42
CA LEU A 277 -10.31 -19.59 -9.67
C LEU A 277 -10.39 -20.89 -8.87
N LEU A 278 -10.90 -20.86 -7.63
CA LEU A 278 -11.08 -22.06 -6.80
C LEU A 278 -12.10 -23.06 -7.36
N ARG A 279 -12.96 -22.60 -8.29
CA ARG A 279 -13.93 -23.46 -8.99
C ARG A 279 -13.40 -24.03 -10.31
N GLN A 280 -12.16 -23.61 -10.70
CA GLN A 280 -11.49 -24.11 -11.90
C GLN A 280 -10.60 -25.30 -11.54
N ASP A 281 -10.39 -26.20 -12.51
CA ASP A 281 -9.37 -27.24 -12.42
C ASP A 281 -7.99 -26.62 -12.73
N TRP A 282 -7.41 -25.95 -11.73
CA TRP A 282 -6.13 -25.26 -11.83
C TRP A 282 -5.30 -25.47 -10.56
N ASP A 283 -4.08 -25.91 -10.72
CA ASP A 283 -3.15 -26.27 -9.65
C ASP A 283 -2.44 -25.07 -8.99
N ARG A 284 -2.82 -23.83 -9.35
CA ARG A 284 -2.26 -22.56 -8.88
C ARG A 284 -0.81 -22.31 -9.35
N THR A 285 -0.41 -22.95 -10.44
CA THR A 285 0.87 -22.70 -11.12
C THR A 285 0.64 -22.05 -12.48
N PRO A 286 1.64 -21.29 -13.03
CA PRO A 286 1.54 -20.77 -14.39
C PRO A 286 1.48 -21.87 -15.45
N PRO A 287 0.67 -21.71 -16.51
CA PRO A 287 -0.16 -20.55 -16.82
C PRO A 287 -1.51 -20.55 -16.06
N ALA A 288 -1.94 -19.37 -15.62
CA ALA A 288 -3.27 -19.22 -15.01
C ALA A 288 -4.39 -19.19 -16.08
N PRO A 289 -5.62 -19.57 -15.72
CA PRO A 289 -6.79 -19.43 -16.60
C PRO A 289 -7.08 -17.98 -16.96
N GLU A 290 -7.63 -17.75 -18.14
CA GLU A 290 -8.19 -16.44 -18.52
C GLU A 290 -9.49 -16.18 -17.75
N LEU A 291 -9.66 -14.93 -17.27
CA LEU A 291 -10.88 -14.54 -16.58
C LEU A 291 -12.02 -14.28 -17.60
N PRO A 292 -13.22 -14.80 -17.36
CA PRO A 292 -14.41 -14.43 -18.16
C PRO A 292 -14.75 -12.94 -18.01
N ALA A 293 -15.43 -12.40 -19.01
CA ALA A 293 -15.77 -10.98 -19.08
C ALA A 293 -16.62 -10.50 -17.87
N ASP A 294 -17.52 -11.33 -17.38
CA ASP A 294 -18.36 -11.05 -16.22
C ASP A 294 -17.54 -11.00 -14.93
N VAL A 295 -16.55 -11.87 -14.78
CA VAL A 295 -15.60 -11.85 -13.63
C VAL A 295 -14.73 -10.60 -13.66
N VAL A 296 -14.24 -10.21 -14.85
CA VAL A 296 -13.48 -8.96 -15.03
C VAL A 296 -14.35 -7.75 -14.68
N ALA A 297 -15.57 -7.68 -15.23
CA ALA A 297 -16.49 -6.58 -14.97
C ALA A 297 -16.89 -6.50 -13.50
N GLY A 298 -17.20 -7.62 -12.85
CA GLY A 298 -17.53 -7.68 -11.43
C GLY A 298 -16.37 -7.27 -10.53
N THR A 299 -15.14 -7.68 -10.89
CA THR A 299 -13.93 -7.26 -10.16
C THR A 299 -13.70 -5.76 -10.32
N ARG A 300 -13.76 -5.22 -11.54
CA ARG A 300 -13.62 -3.78 -11.79
C ARG A 300 -14.63 -2.97 -10.98
N ALA A 301 -15.90 -3.39 -10.98
CA ALA A 301 -16.95 -2.70 -10.25
C ALA A 301 -16.66 -2.61 -8.74
N ARG A 302 -16.16 -3.70 -8.12
CA ARG A 302 -15.77 -3.72 -6.69
C ARG A 302 -14.61 -2.80 -6.37
N TYR A 303 -13.60 -2.72 -7.23
CA TYR A 303 -12.48 -1.79 -7.06
C TYR A 303 -12.94 -0.34 -7.15
N ILE A 304 -13.82 -0.02 -8.09
CA ILE A 304 -14.42 1.32 -8.23
C ILE A 304 -15.30 1.63 -7.03
N GLU A 305 -16.16 0.71 -6.59
CA GLU A 305 -17.01 0.90 -5.42
C GLU A 305 -16.17 1.19 -4.16
N ALA A 306 -15.12 0.43 -3.92
CA ALA A 306 -14.21 0.69 -2.80
C ALA A 306 -13.60 2.10 -2.90
N PHE A 307 -13.17 2.51 -4.09
CA PHE A 307 -12.62 3.84 -4.32
C PHE A 307 -13.64 4.93 -4.00
N GLU A 308 -14.84 4.85 -4.58
CA GLU A 308 -15.88 5.88 -4.44
C GLU A 308 -16.35 6.00 -2.99
N ARG A 309 -16.56 4.88 -2.30
CA ARG A 309 -16.95 4.88 -0.90
C ARG A 309 -15.86 5.47 0.00
N LEU A 310 -14.61 5.01 -0.15
CA LEU A 310 -13.51 5.47 0.70
C LEU A 310 -13.13 6.93 0.47
N THR A 311 -13.18 7.41 -0.78
CA THR A 311 -12.75 8.78 -1.13
C THR A 311 -13.88 9.79 -1.18
N ALA A 312 -15.15 9.35 -1.13
CA ALA A 312 -16.33 10.15 -1.37
C ALA A 312 -16.27 10.92 -2.71
N THR A 313 -15.53 10.40 -3.70
CA THR A 313 -15.34 10.99 -5.03
C THR A 313 -15.78 9.98 -6.07
N SER A 314 -16.62 10.37 -7.04
CA SER A 314 -16.94 9.46 -8.13
C SER A 314 -15.71 9.16 -8.97
N PHE A 315 -15.54 7.91 -9.39
CA PHE A 315 -14.39 7.51 -10.18
C PHE A 315 -14.34 8.24 -11.54
N GLU A 316 -15.49 8.55 -12.11
CA GLU A 316 -15.60 9.36 -13.32
C GLU A 316 -15.04 10.77 -13.11
N THR A 317 -15.41 11.45 -12.00
CA THR A 317 -14.89 12.76 -11.62
C THR A 317 -13.37 12.70 -11.42
N TYR A 318 -12.88 11.69 -10.72
CA TYR A 318 -11.43 11.49 -10.55
C TYR A 318 -10.70 11.35 -11.89
N LEU A 319 -11.22 10.53 -12.81
CA LEU A 319 -10.63 10.38 -14.15
C LEU A 319 -10.67 11.66 -14.98
N ALA A 320 -11.73 12.47 -14.83
CA ALA A 320 -11.87 13.74 -15.55
C ALA A 320 -10.95 14.83 -15.03
N THR A 321 -10.82 14.95 -13.71
CA THR A 321 -10.17 16.10 -13.05
C THR A 321 -8.80 15.77 -12.44
N ASP A 322 -8.49 14.50 -12.23
CA ASP A 322 -7.34 14.02 -11.44
C ASP A 322 -7.33 14.61 -10.02
N SER A 323 -8.51 14.91 -9.46
CA SER A 323 -8.67 15.50 -8.12
C SER A 323 -9.49 14.60 -7.22
N LEU A 324 -9.19 14.66 -5.91
CA LEU A 324 -9.91 13.98 -4.84
C LEU A 324 -10.58 15.04 -3.95
N THR A 325 -11.86 14.90 -3.68
CA THR A 325 -12.69 15.96 -3.05
C THR A 325 -12.38 16.19 -1.58
N ASN A 326 -11.64 15.32 -0.89
CA ASN A 326 -11.46 15.35 0.58
C ASN A 326 -10.00 15.34 1.06
N THR A 327 -9.05 15.75 0.26
CA THR A 327 -7.67 15.91 0.74
C THR A 327 -7.47 17.33 1.26
N ALA A 328 -7.65 17.53 2.57
CA ALA A 328 -7.14 18.72 3.25
C ALA A 328 -5.60 18.74 3.05
N GLY A 329 -5.13 19.51 2.09
CA GLY A 329 -3.70 19.64 1.81
C GLY A 329 -3.20 19.16 0.45
N ASP A 330 -4.06 18.95 -0.55
CA ASP A 330 -3.62 18.62 -1.91
C ASP A 330 -2.92 19.82 -2.58
N THR A 331 -1.65 20.05 -2.20
CA THR A 331 -0.76 21.10 -2.77
C THR A 331 0.05 20.58 -3.95
N HIS A 332 -0.19 19.34 -4.40
CA HIS A 332 0.47 18.75 -5.56
C HIS A 332 -0.40 18.91 -6.82
N ARG A 333 -0.42 20.13 -7.35
CA ARG A 333 -0.82 20.42 -8.74
C ARG A 333 0.40 20.38 -9.65
#